data_06db2de06f835ddc3b2d4bee459740f3
#
_entry.id   06db2de06f835ddc3b2d4bee459740f3
#
_cell.length_a   1.000
_cell.length_b   1.000
_cell.length_c   1.000
_cell.angle_alpha   90.00
_cell.angle_beta   90.00
_cell.angle_gamma   90.00
#
_symmetry.space_group_name_H-M   'P 1'
#
loop_
_entity.id
_entity.type
_entity.pdbx_description
1 polymer ?
#
loop_
_entity_poly.entity_id
_entity_poly.type
_entity_poly.pdbx_seq_one_letter_code
_entity_poly.pdbx_strand_id
1 'polypeptide(L)'
;MFVNINSFLLHFIFLSFTIPQLVIGAGIGSQCPQYVNDEIQQCVQPVALYAKVLNQRDNTSTENNQNTQFGQALQLPKIGGEVFKELCRLIKDFETCVEPHRKKCPKHITINLIEASYGFLCNAGYKTFMNSAECLMELDQRPSVKHCHDETLKDIEKANEESGITMPVKLDRMCEALNFFSGCVRHPIRHNCGLEAWQVIFRVLKDTTKTLMPACQFTGTSAKIAHNRHHNKPTPSNFEAXXXX
;
A
#
# COMPACT_ATOMS: atom_id res chain seq x y z
N MET A 1 -10.12 19.59 -2.18
CA MET A 1 -10.02 18.14 -2.20
C MET A 1 -8.54 17.78 -2.15
N PHE A 2 -7.97 17.76 -0.96
CA PHE A 2 -6.54 17.52 -0.73
C PHE A 2 -6.39 16.16 -0.04
N VAL A 3 -5.88 15.19 -0.77
CA VAL A 3 -5.49 13.89 -0.23
C VAL A 3 -4.10 14.08 0.39
N ASN A 4 -4.01 13.85 1.67
CA ASN A 4 -2.83 14.19 2.48
C ASN A 4 -1.73 13.11 2.52
N ILE A 5 -0.59 13.55 2.84
CA ILE A 5 0.83 13.16 2.76
C ILE A 5 1.22 11.76 3.28
N ASN A 6 0.41 11.12 4.12
CA ASN A 6 0.66 9.75 4.61
C ASN A 6 -0.01 8.67 3.75
N SER A 7 -0.39 9.03 2.53
CA SER A 7 -1.27 8.20 1.70
C SER A 7 -0.66 6.84 1.31
N PHE A 8 0.63 6.79 1.02
CA PHE A 8 1.25 5.57 0.48
C PHE A 8 1.29 4.44 1.52
N LEU A 9 1.86 4.71 2.68
CA LEU A 9 1.91 3.74 3.78
C LEU A 9 0.54 3.57 4.41
N LEU A 10 -0.22 4.67 4.58
CA LEU A 10 -1.53 4.64 5.19
C LEU A 10 -2.60 4.05 4.27
N HIS A 11 -2.54 4.29 2.95
CA HIS A 11 -3.41 3.60 1.99
C HIS A 11 -3.12 2.11 1.93
N PHE A 12 -1.85 1.71 2.05
CA PHE A 12 -1.49 0.31 2.21
C PHE A 12 -2.02 -0.26 3.52
N ILE A 13 -1.89 0.49 4.61
CA ILE A 13 -2.47 0.14 5.92
C ILE A 13 -4.00 0.08 5.79
N PHE A 14 -4.62 1.07 5.13
CA PHE A 14 -6.08 1.11 4.93
C PHE A 14 -6.58 -0.03 4.04
N LEU A 15 -5.93 -0.28 2.91
CA LEU A 15 -6.25 -1.43 2.07
C LEU A 15 -6.08 -2.73 2.87
N SER A 16 -5.07 -2.79 3.75
CA SER A 16 -4.85 -3.96 4.61
C SER A 16 -5.92 -4.12 5.69
N PHE A 17 -6.56 -3.04 6.15
CA PHE A 17 -7.60 -3.09 7.19
C PHE A 17 -9.03 -3.07 6.65
N THR A 18 -9.27 -2.47 5.49
CA THR A 18 -10.62 -2.40 4.89
C THR A 18 -10.98 -3.65 4.07
N ILE A 19 -9.98 -4.23 3.39
CA ILE A 19 -10.18 -5.47 2.63
C ILE A 19 -10.59 -6.66 3.51
N PRO A 20 -10.04 -6.86 4.75
CA PRO A 20 -10.49 -7.98 5.59
C PRO A 20 -11.98 -7.95 5.93
N GLN A 21 -12.60 -6.79 6.07
CA GLN A 21 -14.06 -6.73 6.32
C GLN A 21 -14.87 -7.24 5.12
N LEU A 22 -14.34 -7.06 3.91
CA LEU A 22 -14.98 -7.59 2.70
C LEU A 22 -14.75 -9.10 2.51
N VAL A 23 -13.57 -9.59 2.91
CA VAL A 23 -13.17 -11.00 2.74
C VAL A 23 -13.77 -11.90 3.84
N ILE A 24 -14.02 -11.35 5.05
CA ILE A 24 -14.64 -12.09 6.15
C ILE A 24 -16.06 -12.58 5.78
N GLY A 25 -16.77 -11.83 4.89
CA GLY A 25 -18.06 -12.27 4.38
C GLY A 25 -18.01 -13.40 3.35
N ALA A 26 -16.83 -13.77 2.84
CA ALA A 26 -16.69 -14.69 1.70
C ALA A 26 -16.28 -16.13 2.07
N GLY A 27 -16.26 -16.49 3.35
CA GLY A 27 -16.04 -17.88 3.79
C GLY A 27 -14.66 -18.46 3.49
N ILE A 28 -13.66 -17.65 3.20
CA ILE A 28 -12.26 -18.08 3.08
C ILE A 28 -11.64 -18.08 4.49
N GLY A 29 -12.36 -18.71 5.44
CA GLY A 29 -11.90 -18.81 6.80
C GLY A 29 -11.18 -20.12 7.06
N SER A 30 -9.95 -20.07 7.54
CA SER A 30 -9.42 -21.16 8.33
C SER A 30 -10.42 -21.46 9.44
N GLN A 31 -10.64 -22.72 9.75
CA GLN A 31 -11.47 -23.14 10.88
C GLN A 31 -10.77 -22.75 12.20
N CYS A 32 -10.70 -21.45 12.44
CA CYS A 32 -10.11 -20.90 13.64
C CYS A 32 -11.19 -20.86 14.73
N PRO A 33 -10.97 -21.42 15.93
CA PRO A 33 -11.95 -21.29 17.00
C PRO A 33 -12.24 -19.82 17.32
N GLN A 34 -13.51 -19.50 17.59
CA GLN A 34 -13.94 -18.09 17.79
C GLN A 34 -13.13 -17.40 18.89
N TYR A 35 -12.89 -18.08 20.00
CA TYR A 35 -12.12 -17.49 21.10
C TYR A 35 -10.70 -17.12 20.68
N VAL A 36 -10.08 -17.89 19.77
CA VAL A 36 -8.73 -17.58 19.23
C VAL A 36 -8.80 -16.36 18.31
N ASN A 37 -9.85 -16.26 17.48
CA ASN A 37 -10.09 -15.06 16.67
C ASN A 37 -10.18 -13.81 17.56
N ASP A 38 -10.95 -13.90 18.66
CA ASP A 38 -11.14 -12.80 19.59
C ASP A 38 -9.83 -12.38 20.25
N GLU A 39 -9.00 -13.34 20.65
CA GLU A 39 -7.66 -13.10 21.22
C GLU A 39 -6.74 -12.43 20.19
N ILE A 40 -6.75 -12.90 18.93
CA ILE A 40 -5.96 -12.27 17.84
C ILE A 40 -6.44 -10.84 17.59
N GLN A 41 -7.76 -10.59 17.62
CA GLN A 41 -8.30 -9.24 17.47
C GLN A 41 -7.84 -8.31 18.60
N GLN A 42 -7.72 -8.80 19.83
CA GLN A 42 -7.15 -8.04 20.94
C GLN A 42 -5.68 -7.70 20.70
N CYS A 43 -4.90 -8.66 20.18
CA CYS A 43 -3.49 -8.44 19.84
C CYS A 43 -3.32 -7.33 18.77
N VAL A 44 -4.25 -7.23 17.82
CA VAL A 44 -4.14 -6.24 16.73
C VAL A 44 -4.61 -4.85 17.14
N GLN A 45 -5.38 -4.71 18.21
CA GLN A 45 -5.97 -3.42 18.64
C GLN A 45 -4.96 -2.27 18.75
N PRO A 46 -3.77 -2.44 19.36
CA PRO A 46 -2.81 -1.32 19.45
C PRO A 46 -2.35 -0.84 18.05
N VAL A 47 -2.11 -1.75 17.12
CA VAL A 47 -1.73 -1.42 15.74
C VAL A 47 -2.86 -0.66 15.03
N ALA A 48 -4.11 -1.17 15.17
CA ALA A 48 -5.30 -0.55 14.56
C ALA A 48 -5.58 0.84 15.12
N LEU A 49 -5.45 1.01 16.43
CA LEU A 49 -5.63 2.32 17.09
C LEU A 49 -4.56 3.32 16.63
N TYR A 50 -3.32 2.87 16.52
CA TYR A 50 -2.22 3.73 16.05
C TYR A 50 -2.48 4.19 14.61
N ALA A 51 -2.88 3.28 13.73
CA ALA A 51 -3.25 3.59 12.34
C ALA A 51 -4.41 4.59 12.28
N LYS A 52 -5.42 4.43 13.14
CA LYS A 52 -6.56 5.35 13.25
C LYS A 52 -6.12 6.76 13.67
N VAL A 53 -5.23 6.87 14.66
CA VAL A 53 -4.69 8.16 15.13
C VAL A 53 -3.92 8.86 14.01
N LEU A 54 -3.10 8.13 13.25
CA LEU A 54 -2.37 8.70 12.11
C LEU A 54 -3.33 9.27 11.05
N ASN A 55 -4.39 8.54 10.74
CA ASN A 55 -5.40 8.98 9.76
C ASN A 55 -6.21 10.20 10.22
N GLN A 56 -6.53 10.29 11.52
CA GLN A 56 -7.28 11.43 12.07
C GLN A 56 -6.42 12.70 12.04
N ARG A 57 -5.13 12.61 12.28
CA ARG A 57 -4.21 13.75 12.21
C ARG A 57 -4.15 14.34 10.80
N ASP A 58 -4.20 13.51 9.78
CA ASP A 58 -4.20 13.96 8.38
C ASP A 58 -5.48 14.76 8.03
N ASN A 59 -6.63 14.35 8.55
CA ASN A 59 -7.91 15.01 8.28
C ASN A 59 -8.09 16.35 9.01
N THR A 60 -7.43 16.56 10.14
CA THR A 60 -7.54 17.81 10.94
C THR A 60 -6.60 18.91 10.48
N SER A 61 -5.58 18.60 9.68
CA SER A 61 -4.64 19.60 9.18
C SER A 61 -5.20 20.48 8.05
N THR A 62 -6.45 20.23 7.59
CA THR A 62 -7.09 20.99 6.50
C THR A 62 -7.93 22.18 6.97
N GLU A 63 -8.23 22.30 8.28
CA GLU A 63 -8.98 23.43 8.81
C GLU A 63 -8.22 24.13 9.94
N ASN A 64 -7.72 25.32 9.62
CA ASN A 64 -7.19 26.32 10.54
C ASN A 64 -6.01 25.93 11.46
N ASN A 65 -4.80 26.34 11.19
CA ASN A 65 -4.26 27.44 11.99
C ASN A 65 -2.75 27.68 11.88
N GLN A 66 -2.44 28.92 11.82
CA GLN A 66 -1.09 29.48 11.87
C GLN A 66 -0.47 29.48 13.27
N ASN A 67 -1.09 28.88 14.29
CA ASN A 67 -0.66 29.07 15.67
C ASN A 67 -0.73 27.84 16.60
N THR A 68 -0.36 26.66 16.12
CA THR A 68 -0.10 25.59 17.07
C THR A 68 1.39 25.26 17.11
N GLN A 69 2.00 25.36 18.28
CA GLN A 69 3.38 24.92 18.55
C GLN A 69 3.66 23.49 18.06
N PHE A 70 2.62 22.71 17.86
CA PHE A 70 2.67 21.35 17.33
C PHE A 70 3.06 21.32 15.84
N GLY A 71 2.62 22.33 15.06
CA GLY A 71 2.97 22.43 13.64
C GLY A 71 4.45 22.76 13.39
N GLN A 72 5.11 23.42 14.35
CA GLN A 72 6.54 23.75 14.27
C GLN A 72 7.45 22.59 14.70
N ALA A 73 6.94 21.67 15.51
CA ALA A 73 7.66 20.45 15.90
C ALA A 73 7.66 19.39 14.81
N LEU A 74 6.83 19.58 13.79
CA LEU A 74 6.63 18.67 12.68
C LEU A 74 7.59 18.98 11.51
N GLN A 75 8.89 18.92 11.78
CA GLN A 75 9.87 18.83 10.70
C GLN A 75 9.78 17.41 10.10
N LEU A 76 9.22 17.33 8.91
CA LEU A 76 8.85 16.12 8.19
C LEU A 76 9.84 14.94 8.23
N PRO A 77 11.18 15.11 8.14
CA PRO A 77 12.10 13.97 8.17
C PRO A 77 12.11 13.20 9.49
N LYS A 78 11.92 13.88 10.61
CA LYS A 78 11.96 13.25 11.94
C LYS A 78 10.67 12.50 12.27
N ILE A 79 9.55 12.95 11.76
CA ILE A 79 8.24 12.34 12.03
C ILE A 79 8.07 11.03 11.28
N GLY A 80 8.45 11.00 10.02
CA GLY A 80 8.42 9.76 9.24
C GLY A 80 9.17 8.64 9.95
N GLY A 81 10.36 8.94 10.46
CA GLY A 81 11.21 7.99 11.17
C GLY A 81 10.62 7.51 12.49
N GLU A 82 10.18 8.43 13.34
CA GLU A 82 9.64 8.08 14.67
C GLU A 82 8.27 7.41 14.56
N VAL A 83 7.42 7.85 13.64
CA VAL A 83 6.12 7.22 13.37
C VAL A 83 6.33 5.76 12.92
N PHE A 84 7.23 5.54 11.98
CA PHE A 84 7.50 4.19 11.49
C PHE A 84 8.18 3.32 12.55
N LYS A 85 9.08 3.87 13.34
CA LYS A 85 9.73 3.18 14.45
C LYS A 85 8.70 2.71 15.48
N GLU A 86 7.75 3.58 15.83
CA GLU A 86 6.66 3.22 16.76
C GLU A 86 5.74 2.16 16.15
N LEU A 87 5.41 2.28 14.85
CA LEU A 87 4.66 1.23 14.16
C LEU A 87 5.38 -0.12 14.26
N CYS A 88 6.68 -0.15 13.99
CA CYS A 88 7.46 -1.39 14.05
C CYS A 88 7.54 -1.95 15.48
N ARG A 89 7.57 -1.08 16.50
CA ARG A 89 7.48 -1.52 17.90
C ARG A 89 6.14 -2.22 18.16
N LEU A 90 5.05 -1.60 17.73
CA LEU A 90 3.69 -2.18 17.88
C LEU A 90 3.53 -3.49 17.09
N ILE A 91 4.15 -3.59 15.91
CA ILE A 91 4.16 -4.83 15.12
C ILE A 91 4.91 -5.94 15.86
N LYS A 92 6.04 -5.63 16.49
CA LYS A 92 6.80 -6.59 17.29
C LYS A 92 5.99 -7.07 18.52
N ASP A 93 5.30 -6.15 19.18
CA ASP A 93 4.40 -6.50 20.30
C ASP A 93 3.26 -7.41 19.81
N PHE A 94 2.68 -7.09 18.66
CA PHE A 94 1.67 -7.93 17.99
C PHE A 94 2.22 -9.32 17.67
N GLU A 95 3.40 -9.43 17.08
CA GLU A 95 4.04 -10.71 16.74
C GLU A 95 4.21 -11.58 18.00
N THR A 96 4.64 -10.97 19.11
CA THR A 96 4.79 -11.63 20.40
C THR A 96 3.44 -12.11 20.96
N CYS A 97 2.43 -11.24 20.86
CA CYS A 97 1.07 -11.52 21.34
C CYS A 97 0.43 -12.70 20.59
N VAL A 98 0.58 -12.78 19.27
CA VAL A 98 -0.08 -13.80 18.44
C VAL A 98 0.69 -15.13 18.39
N GLU A 99 1.92 -15.19 18.88
CA GLU A 99 2.75 -16.39 18.78
C GLU A 99 2.06 -17.67 19.33
N PRO A 100 1.41 -17.65 20.52
CA PRO A 100 0.71 -18.85 20.99
C PRO A 100 -0.51 -19.24 20.14
N HIS A 101 -1.05 -18.30 19.36
CA HIS A 101 -2.22 -18.53 18.52
C HIS A 101 -1.87 -19.07 17.12
N ARG A 102 -0.62 -18.84 16.64
CA ARG A 102 -0.17 -19.28 15.31
C ARG A 102 -0.33 -20.79 15.09
N LYS A 103 -0.05 -21.58 16.10
CA LYS A 103 -0.18 -23.05 16.01
C LYS A 103 -1.64 -23.49 15.88
N LYS A 104 -2.56 -22.77 16.54
CA LYS A 104 -4.00 -23.05 16.48
C LYS A 104 -4.63 -22.53 15.18
N CYS A 105 -4.11 -21.44 14.64
CA CYS A 105 -4.64 -20.74 13.47
C CYS A 105 -3.53 -20.34 12.49
N PRO A 106 -2.86 -21.30 11.83
CA PRO A 106 -1.70 -21.00 10.98
C PRO A 106 -2.03 -20.22 9.72
N LYS A 107 -3.31 -20.17 9.30
CA LYS A 107 -3.77 -19.46 8.11
C LYS A 107 -4.62 -18.23 8.46
N HIS A 108 -4.47 -17.68 9.68
CA HIS A 108 -5.24 -16.51 10.09
C HIS A 108 -4.86 -15.29 9.22
N ILE A 109 -5.84 -14.75 8.51
CA ILE A 109 -5.60 -13.71 7.49
C ILE A 109 -4.96 -12.44 8.10
N THR A 110 -5.40 -12.01 9.27
CA THR A 110 -4.85 -10.80 9.92
C THR A 110 -3.37 -10.98 10.26
N ILE A 111 -2.99 -12.14 10.81
CA ILE A 111 -1.59 -12.43 11.15
C ILE A 111 -0.73 -12.41 9.88
N ASN A 112 -1.17 -13.17 8.87
CA ASN A 112 -0.41 -13.32 7.62
C ASN A 112 -0.31 -11.98 6.86
N LEU A 113 -1.36 -11.17 6.91
CA LEU A 113 -1.39 -9.87 6.25
C LEU A 113 -0.44 -8.87 6.91
N ILE A 114 -0.46 -8.77 8.24
CA ILE A 114 0.46 -7.88 8.99
C ILE A 114 1.90 -8.32 8.73
N GLU A 115 2.17 -9.62 8.76
CA GLU A 115 3.49 -10.19 8.49
C GLU A 115 3.97 -9.90 7.06
N ALA A 116 3.10 -10.08 6.06
CA ALA A 116 3.42 -9.81 4.66
C ALA A 116 3.65 -8.31 4.39
N SER A 117 2.90 -7.44 5.07
CA SER A 117 2.99 -5.97 4.90
C SER A 117 4.17 -5.37 5.65
N TYR A 118 4.37 -5.76 6.90
CA TYR A 118 5.32 -5.09 7.82
C TYR A 118 6.47 -5.99 8.29
N GLY A 119 6.31 -7.31 8.27
CA GLY A 119 7.34 -8.21 8.76
C GLY A 119 8.71 -7.95 8.13
N PHE A 120 8.76 -7.78 6.81
CA PHE A 120 10.00 -7.43 6.12
C PHE A 120 10.45 -5.99 6.45
N LEU A 121 9.53 -5.03 6.38
CA LEU A 121 9.83 -3.61 6.58
C LEU A 121 10.36 -3.32 7.98
N CYS A 122 9.83 -4.00 9.00
CA CYS A 122 10.25 -3.78 10.40
C CYS A 122 11.47 -4.62 10.80
N ASN A 123 11.97 -5.48 9.93
CA ASN A 123 13.14 -6.33 10.19
C ASN A 123 14.23 -6.12 9.12
N ALA A 124 14.41 -7.06 8.21
CA ALA A 124 15.51 -7.05 7.24
C ALA A 124 15.49 -5.86 6.28
N GLY A 125 14.32 -5.32 5.96
CA GLY A 125 14.13 -4.17 5.06
C GLY A 125 14.19 -2.81 5.76
N TYR A 126 14.25 -2.77 7.10
CA TYR A 126 14.10 -1.55 7.90
C TYR A 126 15.07 -0.44 7.45
N LYS A 127 16.35 -0.75 7.43
CA LYS A 127 17.39 0.23 7.10
C LYS A 127 17.21 0.79 5.67
N THR A 128 16.98 -0.09 4.69
CA THR A 128 16.79 0.31 3.29
C THR A 128 15.52 1.17 3.15
N PHE A 129 14.43 0.76 3.79
CA PHE A 129 13.18 1.52 3.77
C PHE A 129 13.39 2.90 4.41
N MET A 130 14.00 2.98 5.59
CA MET A 130 14.23 4.25 6.30
C MET A 130 15.14 5.21 5.51
N ASN A 131 16.14 4.68 4.83
CA ASN A 131 17.01 5.49 3.96
C ASN A 131 16.26 6.09 2.78
N SER A 132 15.16 5.45 2.36
CA SER A 132 14.36 5.87 1.21
C SER A 132 13.07 6.61 1.61
N ALA A 133 12.72 6.62 2.89
CA ALA A 133 11.40 7.03 3.37
C ALA A 133 11.06 8.48 2.99
N GLU A 134 11.99 9.40 3.20
CA GLU A 134 11.81 10.82 2.85
C GLU A 134 11.54 10.99 1.35
N CYS A 135 12.37 10.37 0.51
CA CYS A 135 12.18 10.39 -0.94
C CYS A 135 10.82 9.82 -1.36
N LEU A 136 10.44 8.68 -0.77
CA LEU A 136 9.16 8.03 -1.07
C LEU A 136 7.96 8.92 -0.67
N MET A 137 8.06 9.62 0.47
CA MET A 137 7.03 10.55 0.92
C MET A 137 6.90 11.76 -0.03
N GLU A 138 8.01 12.33 -0.46
CA GLU A 138 8.01 13.44 -1.44
C GLU A 138 7.42 12.98 -2.77
N LEU A 139 7.81 11.79 -3.20
CA LEU A 139 7.37 11.21 -4.47
C LEU A 139 5.86 10.97 -4.48
N ASP A 140 5.30 10.55 -3.35
CA ASP A 140 3.87 10.30 -3.18
C ASP A 140 3.01 11.55 -3.46
N GLN A 141 3.57 12.74 -3.21
CA GLN A 141 2.88 14.01 -3.47
C GLN A 141 2.85 14.41 -4.95
N ARG A 142 3.65 13.78 -5.78
CA ARG A 142 3.73 14.14 -7.19
C ARG A 142 2.46 13.74 -7.96
N PRO A 143 1.96 14.60 -8.86
CA PRO A 143 0.74 14.31 -9.61
C PRO A 143 0.76 12.96 -10.35
N SER A 144 1.92 12.54 -10.84
CA SER A 144 2.07 11.27 -11.55
C SER A 144 1.83 10.06 -10.63
N VAL A 145 2.28 10.12 -9.37
CA VAL A 145 2.06 9.04 -8.40
C VAL A 145 0.64 9.09 -7.86
N LYS A 146 0.11 10.28 -7.59
CA LYS A 146 -1.32 10.45 -7.23
C LYS A 146 -2.24 9.86 -8.29
N HIS A 147 -1.94 10.09 -9.55
CA HIS A 147 -2.70 9.48 -10.66
C HIS A 147 -2.66 7.94 -10.58
N CYS A 148 -1.50 7.34 -10.27
CA CYS A 148 -1.42 5.88 -10.08
C CYS A 148 -2.34 5.39 -8.96
N HIS A 149 -2.39 6.12 -7.84
CA HIS A 149 -3.28 5.83 -6.71
C HIS A 149 -4.75 5.94 -7.11
N ASP A 150 -5.14 7.09 -7.69
CA ASP A 150 -6.53 7.40 -8.01
C ASP A 150 -7.12 6.39 -9.00
N GLU A 151 -6.35 6.04 -10.04
CA GLU A 151 -6.78 5.05 -11.04
C GLU A 151 -6.91 3.65 -10.41
N THR A 152 -5.98 3.29 -9.53
CA THR A 152 -6.02 2.00 -8.84
C THR A 152 -7.25 1.90 -7.93
N LEU A 153 -7.49 2.92 -7.11
CA LEU A 153 -8.65 2.96 -6.21
C LEU A 153 -9.96 2.89 -6.99
N LYS A 154 -10.07 3.67 -8.06
CA LYS A 154 -11.23 3.68 -8.95
C LYS A 154 -11.50 2.28 -9.54
N ASP A 155 -10.46 1.57 -9.99
CA ASP A 155 -10.61 0.22 -10.54
C ASP A 155 -11.05 -0.77 -9.45
N ILE A 156 -10.50 -0.66 -8.22
CA ILE A 156 -10.88 -1.49 -7.07
C ILE A 156 -12.34 -1.21 -6.65
N GLU A 157 -12.71 0.06 -6.52
CA GLU A 157 -14.08 0.47 -6.17
C GLU A 157 -15.07 -0.06 -7.20
N LYS A 158 -14.78 0.13 -8.48
CA LYS A 158 -15.59 -0.39 -9.57
C LYS A 158 -15.77 -1.91 -9.48
N ALA A 159 -14.69 -2.65 -9.21
CA ALA A 159 -14.75 -4.12 -9.05
C ALA A 159 -15.63 -4.52 -7.85
N ASN A 160 -15.59 -3.74 -6.76
CA ASN A 160 -16.40 -4.00 -5.57
C ASN A 160 -17.89 -3.71 -5.79
N GLU A 161 -18.19 -2.59 -6.41
CA GLU A 161 -19.57 -2.10 -6.59
C GLU A 161 -20.32 -2.85 -7.68
N GLU A 162 -19.64 -3.43 -8.66
CA GLU A 162 -20.28 -4.10 -9.79
C GLU A 162 -21.10 -5.31 -9.31
N SER A 163 -22.40 -5.23 -9.49
CA SER A 163 -23.33 -6.30 -9.15
C SER A 163 -23.35 -7.36 -10.24
N GLY A 164 -23.65 -8.60 -9.87
CA GLY A 164 -23.78 -9.71 -10.82
C GLY A 164 -22.50 -10.40 -11.25
N ILE A 165 -21.32 -9.90 -10.83
CA ILE A 165 -20.07 -10.61 -11.10
C ILE A 165 -19.66 -11.49 -9.90
N THR A 166 -19.01 -12.61 -10.20
CA THR A 166 -18.58 -13.57 -9.17
C THR A 166 -17.35 -13.07 -8.40
N MET A 167 -17.15 -13.59 -7.20
CA MET A 167 -15.99 -13.23 -6.37
C MET A 167 -14.64 -13.46 -7.09
N PRO A 168 -14.43 -14.60 -7.81
CA PRO A 168 -13.19 -14.76 -8.58
C PRO A 168 -12.96 -13.64 -9.60
N VAL A 169 -14.00 -13.19 -10.30
CA VAL A 169 -13.89 -12.09 -11.28
C VAL A 169 -13.53 -10.77 -10.57
N LYS A 170 -14.13 -10.51 -9.40
CA LYS A 170 -13.77 -9.33 -8.58
C LYS A 170 -12.28 -9.37 -8.21
N LEU A 171 -11.81 -10.51 -7.70
CA LEU A 171 -10.41 -10.68 -7.30
C LEU A 171 -9.44 -10.53 -8.49
N ASP A 172 -9.82 -11.03 -9.68
CA ASP A 172 -9.02 -10.85 -10.89
C ASP A 172 -8.87 -9.36 -11.26
N ARG A 173 -9.97 -8.60 -11.20
CA ARG A 173 -9.93 -7.15 -11.46
C ARG A 173 -9.10 -6.40 -10.43
N MET A 174 -9.21 -6.77 -9.16
CA MET A 174 -8.37 -6.19 -8.08
C MET A 174 -6.89 -6.54 -8.32
N CYS A 175 -6.60 -7.76 -8.75
CA CYS A 175 -5.24 -8.19 -9.12
C CYS A 175 -4.69 -7.33 -10.28
N GLU A 176 -5.49 -7.06 -11.31
CA GLU A 176 -5.10 -6.19 -12.42
C GLU A 176 -4.85 -4.75 -11.96
N ALA A 177 -5.69 -4.23 -11.07
CA ALA A 177 -5.52 -2.88 -10.49
C ALA A 177 -4.20 -2.78 -9.71
N LEU A 178 -3.84 -3.80 -8.91
CA LEU A 178 -2.58 -3.82 -8.15
C LEU A 178 -1.36 -4.01 -9.07
N ASN A 179 -1.48 -4.78 -10.13
CA ASN A 179 -0.45 -4.89 -11.17
C ASN A 179 -0.25 -3.55 -11.89
N PHE A 180 -1.34 -2.85 -12.21
CA PHE A 180 -1.30 -1.49 -12.78
C PHE A 180 -0.57 -0.54 -11.82
N PHE A 181 -0.97 -0.51 -10.54
CA PHE A 181 -0.33 0.34 -9.52
C PHE A 181 1.18 0.13 -9.49
N SER A 182 1.58 -1.13 -9.30
CA SER A 182 3.00 -1.48 -9.21
C SER A 182 3.79 -1.04 -10.44
N GLY A 183 3.26 -1.30 -11.64
CA GLY A 183 3.92 -0.89 -12.88
C GLY A 183 3.96 0.63 -13.07
N CYS A 184 2.91 1.33 -12.64
CA CYS A 184 2.76 2.79 -12.73
C CYS A 184 3.80 3.50 -11.84
N VAL A 185 3.94 3.09 -10.57
CA VAL A 185 4.87 3.72 -9.62
C VAL A 185 6.33 3.25 -9.79
N ARG A 186 6.56 2.18 -10.55
CA ARG A 186 7.90 1.60 -10.74
C ARG A 186 8.93 2.61 -11.24
N HIS A 187 8.61 3.29 -12.35
CA HIS A 187 9.55 4.24 -12.95
C HIS A 187 9.81 5.45 -12.04
N PRO A 188 8.76 6.13 -11.51
CA PRO A 188 8.98 7.22 -10.55
C PRO A 188 9.85 6.83 -9.35
N ILE A 189 9.58 5.69 -8.71
CA ILE A 189 10.35 5.24 -7.54
C ILE A 189 11.82 4.95 -7.94
N ARG A 190 12.05 4.19 -9.00
CA ARG A 190 13.40 3.83 -9.43
C ARG A 190 14.23 5.04 -9.84
N HIS A 191 13.61 6.00 -10.52
CA HIS A 191 14.29 7.18 -11.03
C HIS A 191 14.64 8.17 -9.91
N ASN A 192 13.73 8.39 -8.97
CA ASN A 192 13.91 9.42 -7.95
C ASN A 192 14.52 8.87 -6.65
N CYS A 193 14.11 7.67 -6.22
CA CYS A 193 14.50 7.11 -4.91
C CYS A 193 15.46 5.90 -5.04
N GLY A 194 15.74 5.48 -6.26
CA GLY A 194 16.71 4.42 -6.52
C GLY A 194 16.13 3.02 -6.59
N LEU A 195 16.97 2.09 -7.04
CA LEU A 195 16.61 0.69 -7.25
C LEU A 195 16.27 -0.02 -5.93
N GLU A 196 17.01 0.25 -4.87
CA GLU A 196 16.79 -0.39 -3.56
C GLU A 196 15.42 -0.02 -2.97
N ALA A 197 15.04 1.27 -3.09
CA ALA A 197 13.72 1.74 -2.69
C ALA A 197 12.62 0.96 -3.44
N TRP A 198 12.79 0.82 -4.77
CA TRP A 198 11.85 0.06 -5.60
C TRP A 198 11.76 -1.41 -5.16
N GLN A 199 12.90 -2.06 -4.91
CA GLN A 199 12.93 -3.47 -4.50
C GLN A 199 12.16 -3.70 -3.20
N VAL A 200 12.32 -2.79 -2.23
CA VAL A 200 11.59 -2.84 -0.95
C VAL A 200 10.08 -2.71 -1.20
N ILE A 201 9.65 -1.68 -1.93
CA ILE A 201 8.23 -1.43 -2.22
C ILE A 201 7.62 -2.59 -3.02
N PHE A 202 8.31 -3.06 -4.05
CA PHE A 202 7.84 -4.18 -4.88
C PHE A 202 7.66 -5.45 -4.06
N ARG A 203 8.59 -5.74 -3.16
CA ARG A 203 8.51 -6.92 -2.29
C ARG A 203 7.25 -6.85 -1.40
N VAL A 204 7.02 -5.71 -0.75
CA VAL A 204 5.83 -5.52 0.10
C VAL A 204 4.55 -5.68 -0.72
N LEU A 205 4.47 -5.03 -1.88
CA LEU A 205 3.32 -5.13 -2.79
C LEU A 205 3.05 -6.60 -3.17
N LYS A 206 4.09 -7.31 -3.55
CA LYS A 206 4.01 -8.71 -3.98
C LYS A 206 3.55 -9.63 -2.85
N ASP A 207 4.19 -9.52 -1.67
CA ASP A 207 3.91 -10.41 -0.55
C ASP A 207 2.49 -10.16 0.02
N THR A 208 2.09 -8.90 0.11
CA THR A 208 0.73 -8.51 0.53
C THR A 208 -0.33 -9.01 -0.46
N THR A 209 -0.11 -8.78 -1.76
CA THR A 209 -1.03 -9.24 -2.81
C THR A 209 -1.18 -10.76 -2.78
N LYS A 210 -0.07 -11.49 -2.66
CA LYS A 210 -0.08 -12.95 -2.59
C LYS A 210 -0.83 -13.46 -1.36
N THR A 211 -0.74 -12.75 -0.25
CA THR A 211 -1.45 -13.12 0.98
C THR A 211 -2.96 -12.91 0.84
N LEU A 212 -3.37 -11.77 0.27
CA LEU A 212 -4.78 -11.42 0.09
C LEU A 212 -5.44 -12.21 -1.05
N MET A 213 -4.71 -12.41 -2.12
CA MET A 213 -5.20 -13.01 -3.36
C MET A 213 -4.18 -14.04 -3.88
N PRO A 214 -4.16 -15.26 -3.28
CA PRO A 214 -3.15 -16.27 -3.66
C PRO A 214 -3.16 -16.67 -5.15
N ALA A 215 -4.29 -16.54 -5.83
CA ALA A 215 -4.43 -16.82 -7.27
C ALA A 215 -3.89 -15.70 -8.16
N CYS A 216 -3.65 -14.49 -7.59
CA CYS A 216 -3.18 -13.32 -8.34
C CYS A 216 -1.79 -13.54 -8.92
N GLN A 217 -1.65 -13.41 -10.23
CA GLN A 217 -0.34 -13.40 -10.91
C GLN A 217 0.26 -11.99 -10.82
N PHE A 218 0.90 -11.71 -9.69
CA PHE A 218 1.48 -10.39 -9.42
C PHE A 218 2.86 -10.27 -10.10
N THR A 219 2.90 -9.57 -11.22
CA THR A 219 4.09 -9.31 -12.03
C THR A 219 4.60 -7.86 -11.92
N GLY A 220 3.74 -6.97 -11.44
CA GLY A 220 4.03 -5.53 -11.42
C GLY A 220 3.94 -4.88 -12.79
N THR A 221 3.18 -5.48 -13.71
CA THR A 221 2.91 -4.93 -15.04
C THR A 221 1.43 -5.15 -15.40
N SER A 222 0.89 -4.30 -16.25
CA SER A 222 -0.49 -4.48 -16.74
C SER A 222 -0.60 -4.05 -18.21
N ALA A 223 -1.60 -4.58 -18.90
CA ALA A 223 -1.94 -4.23 -20.28
C ALA A 223 -2.25 -2.73 -20.42
N LYS A 224 -2.86 -2.12 -19.39
CA LYS A 224 -3.18 -0.69 -19.33
C LYS A 224 -1.91 0.18 -19.46
N ILE A 225 -0.80 -0.24 -18.84
CA ILE A 225 0.50 0.47 -18.93
C ILE A 225 1.13 0.29 -20.32
N ALA A 226 1.04 -0.92 -20.87
CA ALA A 226 1.58 -1.23 -22.20
C ALA A 226 0.89 -0.35 -23.27
N HIS A 227 -0.43 -0.23 -23.19
CA HIS A 227 -1.23 0.59 -24.12
C HIS A 227 -0.84 2.07 -24.08
N ASN A 228 -0.68 2.65 -22.88
CA ASN A 228 -0.30 4.05 -22.72
C ASN A 228 1.11 4.36 -23.28
N ARG A 229 2.02 3.39 -23.25
CA ARG A 229 3.37 3.55 -23.83
C ARG A 229 3.32 3.64 -25.35
N HIS A 230 2.40 2.93 -25.99
CA HIS A 230 2.26 2.97 -27.47
C HIS A 230 1.66 4.30 -27.94
N HIS A 231 0.74 4.90 -27.17
CA HIS A 231 0.14 6.20 -27.53
C HIS A 231 1.09 7.38 -27.33
N ASN A 232 2.06 7.28 -26.42
CA ASN A 232 3.00 8.37 -26.13
C ASN A 232 4.33 8.28 -26.89
N LYS A 233 4.45 7.39 -27.89
CA LYS A 233 5.62 7.34 -28.72
C LYS A 233 5.57 8.56 -29.69
N PRO A 234 6.56 9.48 -29.66
CA PRO A 234 6.57 10.60 -30.61
C PRO A 234 6.57 10.03 -32.03
N THR A 235 5.65 10.51 -32.84
CA THR A 235 5.68 10.26 -34.30
C THR A 235 7.02 10.78 -34.79
N PRO A 236 7.76 10.02 -35.61
CA PRO A 236 8.94 10.55 -36.26
C PRO A 236 8.47 11.76 -37.12
N SER A 237 8.89 12.94 -36.74
CA SER A 237 8.68 14.12 -37.58
C SER A 237 9.38 13.86 -38.92
N ASN A 238 8.64 13.96 -40.00
CA ASN A 238 9.18 13.93 -41.37
C ASN A 238 10.13 15.12 -41.51
N PHE A 239 11.38 14.93 -41.13
CA PHE A 239 12.46 15.86 -41.38
C PHE A 239 13.26 15.36 -42.61
N GLU A 240 12.55 15.24 -43.82
CA GLU A 240 13.21 14.99 -45.10
C GLU A 240 12.37 15.65 -46.21
N ALA A 241 12.58 16.86 -46.54
CA ALA A 241 12.33 17.52 -47.83
C ALA A 241 12.79 18.99 -47.73
N UNK A 242 13.88 19.13 -48.01
CA UNK A 242 14.40 20.42 -48.26
C UNK A 242 15.88 20.52 -48.47
N UNK A 243 16.28 19.82 -49.32
CA UNK A 243 17.63 20.00 -49.70
C UNK A 243 17.85 19.68 -51.12
N UNK A 244 17.26 20.26 -51.75
CA UNK A 244 17.61 20.20 -53.10
C UNK A 244 17.14 21.38 -53.90
N UNK A 245 17.92 22.10 -53.92
CA UNK A 245 17.81 23.15 -54.87
C UNK A 245 18.84 24.16 -54.84
#